data_1044ce40d46b293f9a61f3984a65639c
#
_entry.id   1044ce40d46b293f9a61f3984a65639c
#
_cell.length_a   1.000
_cell.length_b   1.000
_cell.length_c   1.000
_cell.angle_alpha   90.00
_cell.angle_beta   90.00
_cell.angle_gamma   90.00
#
_symmetry.space_group_name_H-M   'P 1'
#
loop_
_entity.id
_entity.type
_entity.pdbx_description
1 polymer ?
#
loop_
_entity_poly.entity_id
_entity_poly.type
_entity_poly.pdbx_seq_one_letter_code
_entity_poly.pdbx_strand_id
1 'polypeptide(L)'
;MEKIKLVIANDEYVISTDNDLDYVAQLGAELNQRITAILNSSGRISVTQAAILTALEYADAAKKGDDVSENLRGQIQGYLEDAARARTDAEISKRELERVTKELNALKASKK
;
A
#
# COMPACT_ATOMS: atom_id res chain seq x y z
N MET A 1 25.11 6.84 -13.43
CA MET A 1 24.15 5.87 -13.97
C MET A 1 24.86 4.70 -14.60
N GLU A 2 24.51 3.54 -14.21
CA GLU A 2 25.00 2.31 -14.83
C GLU A 2 24.07 1.89 -15.95
N LYS A 3 24.63 1.17 -16.92
CA LYS A 3 23.86 0.68 -18.04
C LYS A 3 23.68 -0.82 -17.92
N ILE A 4 22.49 -1.29 -18.27
CA ILE A 4 22.15 -2.70 -18.29
C ILE A 4 21.52 -3.05 -19.64
N LYS A 5 21.87 -4.23 -20.17
CA LYS A 5 21.31 -4.75 -21.39
C LYS A 5 20.16 -5.70 -21.04
N LEU A 6 18.98 -5.44 -21.60
CA LEU A 6 17.79 -6.28 -21.43
C LEU A 6 17.38 -6.86 -22.76
N VAL A 7 16.97 -8.13 -22.76
CA VAL A 7 16.39 -8.78 -23.94
C VAL A 7 14.88 -8.89 -23.72
N ILE A 8 14.12 -8.19 -24.54
CA ILE A 8 12.66 -8.16 -24.44
C ILE A 8 12.10 -8.42 -25.84
N ALA A 9 11.25 -9.42 -25.95
CA ALA A 9 10.64 -9.83 -27.23
C ALA A 9 11.69 -10.08 -28.30
N ASN A 10 12.79 -10.73 -27.95
CA ASN A 10 13.93 -11.09 -28.83
C ASN A 10 14.79 -9.89 -29.26
N ASP A 11 14.53 -8.71 -28.81
CA ASP A 11 15.36 -7.51 -29.10
C ASP A 11 16.13 -7.08 -27.88
N GLU A 12 17.33 -6.55 -28.10
CA GLU A 12 18.18 -6.05 -27.05
C GLU A 12 17.93 -4.56 -26.82
N TYR A 13 17.82 -4.17 -25.54
CA TYR A 13 17.67 -2.78 -25.13
C TYR A 13 18.72 -2.45 -24.08
N VAL A 14 19.38 -1.32 -24.24
CA VAL A 14 20.33 -0.81 -23.25
C VAL A 14 19.65 0.30 -22.47
N ILE A 15 19.56 0.13 -21.18
CA ILE A 15 18.88 1.06 -20.28
C ILE A 15 19.89 1.62 -19.28
N SER A 16 19.86 2.92 -19.06
CA SER A 16 20.62 3.57 -17.99
C SER A 16 19.74 3.69 -16.76
N THR A 17 20.27 3.30 -15.59
CA THR A 17 19.52 3.29 -14.36
C THR A 17 20.40 3.61 -13.16
N ASP A 18 19.81 4.24 -12.14
CA ASP A 18 20.41 4.43 -10.83
C ASP A 18 20.01 3.31 -9.86
N ASN A 19 19.06 2.46 -10.26
CA ASN A 19 18.62 1.33 -9.46
C ASN A 19 19.65 0.20 -9.48
N ASP A 20 19.50 -0.74 -8.53
CA ASP A 20 20.26 -1.97 -8.51
C ASP A 20 20.06 -2.73 -9.83
N LEU A 21 21.18 -3.15 -10.44
CA LEU A 21 21.14 -3.83 -11.72
C LEU A 21 20.41 -5.17 -11.66
N ASP A 22 20.54 -5.91 -10.56
CA ASP A 22 19.81 -7.16 -10.38
C ASP A 22 18.30 -6.94 -10.34
N TYR A 23 17.87 -5.86 -9.69
CA TYR A 23 16.46 -5.47 -9.63
C TYR A 23 15.92 -5.14 -11.03
N VAL A 24 16.66 -4.35 -11.79
CA VAL A 24 16.26 -3.98 -13.16
C VAL A 24 16.24 -5.20 -14.07
N ALA A 25 17.20 -6.13 -13.91
CA ALA A 25 17.22 -7.39 -14.66
C ALA A 25 15.96 -8.22 -14.38
N GLN A 26 15.50 -8.27 -13.13
CA GLN A 26 14.27 -8.96 -12.77
C GLN A 26 13.04 -8.29 -13.40
N LEU A 27 12.98 -6.97 -13.40
CA LEU A 27 11.91 -6.24 -14.07
C LEU A 27 11.87 -6.52 -15.57
N GLY A 28 13.04 -6.55 -16.21
CA GLY A 28 13.16 -6.85 -17.63
C GLY A 28 12.71 -8.26 -17.95
N ALA A 29 13.06 -9.24 -17.12
CA ALA A 29 12.66 -10.63 -17.29
C ALA A 29 11.14 -10.79 -17.15
N GLU A 30 10.55 -10.13 -16.17
CA GLU A 30 9.09 -10.13 -15.98
C GLU A 30 8.37 -9.49 -17.16
N LEU A 31 8.85 -8.34 -17.62
CA LEU A 31 8.28 -7.65 -18.78
C LEU A 31 8.35 -8.51 -20.04
N ASN A 32 9.51 -9.12 -20.28
CA ASN A 32 9.68 -10.04 -21.41
C ASN A 32 8.69 -11.18 -21.35
N GLN A 33 8.50 -11.78 -20.19
CA GLN A 33 7.59 -12.90 -19.99
C GLN A 33 6.15 -12.51 -20.29
N ARG A 34 5.71 -11.33 -19.82
CA ARG A 34 4.35 -10.83 -20.07
C ARG A 34 4.10 -10.52 -21.54
N ILE A 35 5.03 -9.83 -22.19
CA ILE A 35 4.91 -9.52 -23.62
C ILE A 35 4.89 -10.80 -24.45
N THR A 36 5.79 -11.74 -24.16
CA THR A 36 5.85 -13.02 -24.87
C THR A 36 4.56 -13.82 -24.71
N ALA A 37 3.98 -13.82 -23.51
CA ALA A 37 2.71 -14.50 -23.27
C ALA A 37 1.57 -13.92 -24.12
N ILE A 38 1.51 -12.59 -24.26
CA ILE A 38 0.51 -11.93 -25.11
C ILE A 38 0.74 -12.28 -26.58
N LEU A 39 1.99 -12.27 -27.05
CA LEU A 39 2.33 -12.63 -28.41
C LEU A 39 1.95 -14.08 -28.74
N ASN A 40 2.13 -14.97 -27.77
CA ASN A 40 1.81 -16.39 -27.95
C ASN A 40 0.31 -16.68 -27.90
N SER A 41 -0.45 -15.86 -27.19
CA SER A 41 -1.90 -16.03 -27.06
C SER A 41 -2.67 -15.49 -28.26
N SER A 42 -2.08 -14.57 -29.02
CA SER A 42 -2.71 -13.96 -30.20
C SER A 42 -1.71 -13.85 -31.33
N GLY A 43 -1.80 -14.73 -32.32
CA GLY A 43 -0.85 -14.81 -33.41
C GLY A 43 -0.88 -13.63 -34.39
N ARG A 44 -1.74 -12.64 -34.19
CA ARG A 44 -1.92 -11.49 -35.10
C ARG A 44 -1.53 -10.16 -34.46
N ILE A 45 -0.99 -10.16 -33.25
CA ILE A 45 -0.64 -8.94 -32.56
C ILE A 45 0.85 -8.64 -32.77
N SER A 46 1.17 -7.36 -32.94
CA SER A 46 2.56 -6.92 -33.08
C SER A 46 3.22 -6.79 -31.71
N VAL A 47 4.55 -6.72 -31.67
CA VAL A 47 5.30 -6.45 -30.44
C VAL A 47 4.89 -5.12 -29.84
N THR A 48 4.70 -4.10 -30.67
CA THR A 48 4.25 -2.78 -30.19
C THR A 48 2.88 -2.85 -29.52
N GLN A 49 1.94 -3.57 -30.11
CA GLN A 49 0.62 -3.75 -29.52
C GLN A 49 0.69 -4.55 -28.22
N ALA A 50 1.48 -5.59 -28.16
CA ALA A 50 1.70 -6.37 -26.95
C ALA A 50 2.33 -5.52 -25.84
N ALA A 51 3.29 -4.67 -26.20
CA ALA A 51 3.91 -3.74 -25.25
C ALA A 51 2.91 -2.72 -24.70
N ILE A 52 2.04 -2.20 -25.53
CA ILE A 52 1.00 -1.25 -25.10
C ILE A 52 0.00 -1.93 -24.16
N LEU A 53 -0.43 -3.15 -24.48
CA LEU A 53 -1.32 -3.90 -23.61
C LEU A 53 -0.67 -4.20 -22.27
N THR A 54 0.60 -4.58 -22.26
CA THR A 54 1.36 -4.81 -21.05
C THR A 54 1.49 -3.54 -20.21
N ALA A 55 1.76 -2.40 -20.86
CA ALA A 55 1.83 -1.12 -20.17
C ALA A 55 0.50 -0.75 -19.52
N LEU A 56 -0.62 -1.01 -20.18
CA LEU A 56 -1.95 -0.80 -19.61
C LEU A 56 -2.20 -1.70 -18.39
N GLU A 57 -1.76 -2.95 -18.45
CA GLU A 57 -1.88 -3.86 -17.29
C GLU A 57 -1.08 -3.33 -16.10
N TYR A 58 0.15 -2.87 -16.32
CA TYR A 58 0.96 -2.28 -15.26
C TYR A 58 0.37 -0.99 -14.72
N ALA A 59 -0.16 -0.13 -15.60
CA ALA A 59 -0.81 1.11 -15.15
C ALA A 59 -2.05 0.81 -14.31
N ASP A 60 -2.85 -0.17 -14.71
CA ASP A 60 -4.02 -0.62 -13.97
C ASP A 60 -3.62 -1.16 -12.59
N ALA A 61 -2.61 -2.02 -12.55
CA ALA A 61 -2.11 -2.58 -11.30
C ALA A 61 -1.55 -1.49 -10.36
N ALA A 62 -0.81 -0.53 -10.91
CA ALA A 62 -0.26 0.57 -10.14
C ALA A 62 -1.37 1.43 -9.53
N LYS A 63 -2.39 1.75 -10.32
CA LYS A 63 -3.53 2.55 -9.83
C LYS A 63 -4.32 1.82 -8.76
N LYS A 64 -4.59 0.53 -8.95
CA LYS A 64 -5.28 -0.30 -7.95
C LYS A 64 -4.48 -0.41 -6.67
N GLY A 65 -3.15 -0.52 -6.77
CA GLY A 65 -2.27 -0.53 -5.61
C GLY A 65 -2.33 0.79 -4.84
N ASP A 66 -2.35 1.93 -5.54
CA ASP A 66 -2.47 3.24 -4.92
C ASP A 66 -3.83 3.39 -4.23
N ASP A 67 -4.92 2.99 -4.89
CA ASP A 67 -6.26 3.04 -4.32
C ASP A 67 -6.38 2.19 -3.06
N VAL A 68 -5.80 1.00 -3.06
CA VAL A 68 -5.76 0.12 -1.89
C VAL A 68 -4.94 0.76 -0.76
N SER A 69 -3.80 1.38 -1.09
CA SER A 69 -2.96 2.06 -0.11
C SER A 69 -3.68 3.24 0.55
N GLU A 70 -4.38 4.06 -0.22
CA GLU A 70 -5.17 5.17 0.31
C GLU A 70 -6.30 4.68 1.20
N ASN A 71 -7.01 3.64 0.78
CA ASN A 71 -8.08 3.05 1.56
C ASN A 71 -7.54 2.49 2.89
N LEU A 72 -6.43 1.78 2.85
CA LEU A 72 -5.80 1.23 4.04
C LEU A 72 -5.34 2.33 5.00
N ARG A 73 -4.75 3.41 4.47
CA ARG A 73 -4.36 4.57 5.29
C ARG A 73 -5.56 5.20 5.97
N GLY A 74 -6.68 5.34 5.25
CA GLY A 74 -7.93 5.83 5.82
C GLY A 74 -8.47 4.95 6.94
N GLN A 75 -8.40 3.63 6.77
CA GLN A 75 -8.82 2.68 7.80
C GLN A 75 -7.93 2.75 9.03
N ILE A 76 -6.62 2.86 8.85
CA ILE A 76 -5.67 2.99 9.96
C ILE A 76 -5.93 4.28 10.72
N GLN A 77 -6.13 5.39 10.03
CA GLN A 77 -6.41 6.67 10.64
C GLN A 77 -7.71 6.63 11.44
N GLY A 78 -8.76 6.04 10.89
CA GLY A 78 -10.03 5.85 11.58
C GLY A 78 -9.88 5.02 12.85
N TYR A 79 -9.13 3.92 12.77
CA TYR A 79 -8.84 3.09 13.93
C TYR A 79 -8.11 3.86 15.03
N LEU A 80 -7.11 4.67 14.66
CA LEU A 80 -6.35 5.48 15.62
C LEU A 80 -7.23 6.56 16.28
N GLU A 81 -8.11 7.18 15.53
CA GLU A 81 -9.06 8.16 16.06
C GLU A 81 -10.03 7.50 17.03
N ASP A 82 -10.56 6.33 16.70
CA ASP A 82 -11.46 5.58 17.58
C ASP A 82 -10.75 5.13 18.86
N ALA A 83 -9.51 4.67 18.75
CA ALA A 83 -8.71 4.28 19.91
C ALA A 83 -8.43 5.47 20.83
N ALA A 84 -8.10 6.64 20.28
CA ALA A 84 -7.87 7.85 21.03
C ALA A 84 -9.16 8.30 21.75
N ARG A 85 -10.29 8.22 21.07
CA ARG A 85 -11.60 8.58 21.64
C ARG A 85 -11.97 7.65 22.79
N ALA A 86 -11.78 6.34 22.60
CA ALA A 86 -12.04 5.35 23.64
C ALA A 86 -11.18 5.59 24.89
N ARG A 87 -9.92 5.96 24.70
CA ARG A 87 -9.01 6.30 25.81
C ARG A 87 -9.49 7.54 26.57
N THR A 88 -9.91 8.56 25.85
CA THR A 88 -10.44 9.79 26.46
C THR A 88 -11.71 9.49 27.27
N ASP A 89 -12.63 8.71 26.70
CA ASP A 89 -13.86 8.33 27.40
C ASP A 89 -13.57 7.52 28.66
N ALA A 90 -12.60 6.62 28.62
CA ALA A 90 -12.19 5.84 29.78
C ALA A 90 -11.60 6.73 30.89
N GLU A 91 -10.81 7.74 30.53
CA GLU A 91 -10.24 8.70 31.49
C GLU A 91 -11.32 9.55 32.14
N ILE A 92 -12.29 10.02 31.37
CA ILE A 92 -13.43 10.80 31.90
C ILE A 92 -14.23 9.96 32.86
N SER A 93 -14.56 8.73 32.52
CA SER A 93 -15.30 7.81 33.40
C SER A 93 -14.56 7.53 34.68
N LYS A 94 -13.26 7.38 34.63
CA LYS A 94 -12.42 7.17 35.80
C LYS A 94 -12.45 8.39 36.74
N ARG A 95 -12.32 9.58 36.19
CA ARG A 95 -12.37 10.82 36.96
C ARG A 95 -13.72 11.01 37.63
N GLU A 96 -14.81 10.74 36.95
CA GLU A 96 -16.14 10.81 37.52
C GLU A 96 -16.33 9.84 38.66
N LEU A 97 -15.84 8.62 38.50
CA LEU A 97 -15.90 7.60 39.54
C LEU A 97 -15.12 8.04 40.78
N GLU A 98 -13.92 8.60 40.61
CA GLU A 98 -13.11 9.12 41.71
C GLU A 98 -13.81 10.24 42.42
N ARG A 99 -14.44 11.18 41.71
CA ARG A 99 -15.18 12.28 42.28
C ARG A 99 -16.36 11.79 43.13
N VAL A 100 -17.16 10.90 42.58
CA VAL A 100 -18.32 10.32 43.27
C VAL A 100 -17.90 9.54 44.51
N THR A 101 -16.81 8.79 44.42
CA THR A 101 -16.27 8.05 45.56
C THR A 101 -15.86 9.00 46.69
N LYS A 102 -15.20 10.12 46.38
CA LYS A 102 -14.82 11.14 47.37
C LYS A 102 -16.03 11.78 47.99
N GLU A 103 -17.06 12.11 47.23
CA GLU A 103 -18.30 12.69 47.75
C GLU A 103 -19.01 11.70 48.67
N LEU A 104 -19.06 10.45 48.32
CA LEU A 104 -19.66 9.41 49.16
C LEU A 104 -18.93 9.25 50.48
N ASN A 105 -17.61 9.23 50.45
CA ASN A 105 -16.78 9.11 51.65
C ASN A 105 -16.94 10.34 52.55
N ALA A 106 -17.02 11.52 51.96
CA ALA A 106 -17.26 12.76 52.73
C ALA A 106 -18.63 12.73 53.40
N LEU A 107 -19.65 12.24 52.72
CA LEU A 107 -20.99 12.12 53.26
C LEU A 107 -21.06 11.12 54.40
N LYS A 108 -20.38 9.99 54.27
CA LYS A 108 -20.30 8.99 55.36
C LYS A 108 -19.58 9.55 56.58
N ALA A 109 -18.51 10.32 56.38
CA ALA A 109 -17.78 10.95 57.49
C ALA A 109 -18.61 12.00 58.22
N SER A 110 -19.49 12.73 57.48
CA SER A 110 -20.32 13.76 58.07
C SER A 110 -21.50 13.21 58.90
N LYS A 111 -21.83 11.95 58.76
CA LYS A 111 -22.93 11.32 59.50
C LYS A 111 -22.49 10.69 60.83
N LYS A 112 -21.24 10.84 61.17
CA LYS A 112 -20.78 10.42 62.49
C LYS A 112 -21.04 11.55 63.52
#